data_972d4917fac122192955dfed9f5da2d0
#
_entry.id   972d4917fac122192955dfed9f5da2d0
#
_cell.length_a   1.000
_cell.length_b   1.000
_cell.length_c   1.000
_cell.angle_alpha   90.00
_cell.angle_beta   90.00
_cell.angle_gamma   90.00
#
_symmetry.space_group_name_H-M   'P 1'
#
loop_
_entity.id
_entity.type
_entity.pdbx_description
1 polymer ?
#
loop_
_entity_poly.entity_id
_entity_poly.type
_entity_poly.pdbx_seq_one_letter_code
_entity_poly.pdbx_strand_id
1 'polypeptide(L)'
;YETVPADQVYLHILLFLTIIGAWMNTNIFNPTKDKYYAMILMRMDARKYTLVNYIYAILKVIVGFLPFSLCFGLDKGIPLWLCLLIPFSVAGVKMAVAAFELWDYKKRGLVYNENKLRKHLWILVGLLLAAAYGLPAAGIVVPGIVSAVLIVAFIPAGAVGLWEILHFSGYREINQQLLAQLTNQMDTIAQA
;
A
#
# COMPACT_ATOMS: atom_id res chain seq x y z
N TYR A 1 4.70 32.85 15.57
CA TYR A 1 4.44 31.56 14.91
C TYR A 1 3.10 31.68 14.24
N GLU A 2 3.07 31.84 12.91
CA GLU A 2 1.86 31.59 12.13
C GLU A 2 1.52 30.12 12.32
N THR A 3 0.40 29.83 12.95
CA THR A 3 -0.06 28.47 13.16
C THR A 3 -0.51 27.92 11.81
N VAL A 4 0.19 26.89 11.35
CA VAL A 4 -0.17 26.20 10.10
C VAL A 4 -1.61 25.68 10.21
N PRO A 5 -2.46 25.84 9.20
CA PRO A 5 -3.85 25.38 9.22
C PRO A 5 -3.96 23.87 9.48
N ALA A 6 -4.85 23.47 10.39
CA ALA A 6 -4.96 22.09 10.85
C ALA A 6 -5.37 21.11 9.74
N ASP A 7 -6.16 21.55 8.77
CA ASP A 7 -6.55 20.81 7.58
C ASP A 7 -5.34 20.45 6.70
N GLN A 8 -4.43 21.40 6.50
CA GLN A 8 -3.21 21.19 5.70
C GLN A 8 -2.23 20.24 6.41
N VAL A 9 -2.07 20.37 7.74
CA VAL A 9 -1.25 19.43 8.54
C VAL A 9 -1.80 18.01 8.43
N TYR A 10 -3.11 17.84 8.58
CA TYR A 10 -3.76 16.54 8.47
C TYR A 10 -3.55 15.92 7.08
N LEU A 11 -3.81 16.66 6.01
CA LEU A 11 -3.62 16.18 4.64
C LEU A 11 -2.17 15.86 4.33
N HIS A 12 -1.21 16.67 4.81
CA HIS A 12 0.22 16.44 4.67
C HIS A 12 0.63 15.10 5.30
N ILE A 13 0.30 14.88 6.57
CA ILE A 13 0.61 13.64 7.27
C ILE A 13 -0.04 12.45 6.58
N LEU A 14 -1.31 12.57 6.20
CA LEU A 14 -2.07 11.53 5.53
C LEU A 14 -1.41 11.09 4.20
N LEU A 15 -0.96 12.05 3.38
CA LEU A 15 -0.29 11.76 2.11
C LEU A 15 0.99 10.95 2.32
N PHE A 16 1.87 11.38 3.23
CA PHE A 16 3.12 10.67 3.52
C PHE A 16 2.86 9.27 4.09
N LEU A 17 1.96 9.15 5.06
CA LEU A 17 1.61 7.85 5.64
C LEU A 17 0.96 6.91 4.62
N THR A 18 0.18 7.44 3.68
CA THR A 18 -0.39 6.65 2.58
C THR A 18 0.70 6.06 1.69
N ILE A 19 1.71 6.85 1.32
CA ILE A 19 2.85 6.38 0.52
C ILE A 19 3.62 5.30 1.28
N ILE A 20 3.95 5.54 2.56
CA ILE A 20 4.65 4.55 3.41
C ILE A 20 3.86 3.25 3.49
N GLY A 21 2.56 3.32 3.82
CA GLY A 21 1.70 2.14 3.95
C GLY A 21 1.48 1.37 2.66
N ALA A 22 1.53 2.04 1.50
CA ALA A 22 1.45 1.39 0.20
C ALA A 22 2.71 0.57 -0.10
N TRP A 23 3.91 1.11 0.17
CA TRP A 23 5.18 0.42 -0.05
C TRP A 23 5.43 -0.71 0.95
N MET A 24 5.01 -0.56 2.20
CA MET A 24 5.25 -1.57 3.24
C MET A 24 4.35 -2.80 3.12
N ASN A 25 3.19 -2.67 2.48
CA ASN A 25 2.22 -3.76 2.40
C ASN A 25 1.38 -3.67 1.12
N THR A 26 1.80 -4.37 0.08
CA THR A 26 1.07 -4.47 -1.19
C THR A 26 0.06 -5.61 -1.19
N ASN A 27 0.14 -6.56 -0.24
CA ASN A 27 -0.67 -7.78 -0.14
C ASN A 27 -0.52 -8.80 -1.28
N ILE A 28 0.24 -8.50 -2.32
CA ILE A 28 0.51 -9.44 -3.42
C ILE A 28 1.70 -10.33 -3.10
N PHE A 29 2.79 -9.72 -2.60
CA PHE A 29 4.08 -10.35 -2.37
C PHE A 29 4.29 -10.83 -0.93
N ASN A 30 3.23 -11.00 -0.17
CA ASN A 30 3.29 -11.49 1.19
C ASN A 30 3.24 -13.03 1.24
N PRO A 31 4.32 -13.73 1.66
CA PRO A 31 4.30 -15.17 1.88
C PRO A 31 3.60 -15.48 3.21
N THR A 32 2.38 -16.00 3.14
CA THR A 32 1.59 -16.40 4.31
C THR A 32 1.37 -17.91 4.35
N LYS A 33 1.17 -18.46 5.56
CA LYS A 33 0.79 -19.87 5.71
C LYS A 33 -0.52 -20.18 4.99
N ASP A 34 -1.47 -19.24 4.98
CA ASP A 34 -2.75 -19.41 4.29
C ASP A 34 -2.58 -19.59 2.78
N LYS A 35 -1.65 -18.84 2.16
CA LYS A 35 -1.28 -19.07 0.74
C LYS A 35 -0.71 -20.47 0.52
N TYR A 36 0.12 -20.95 1.44
CA TYR A 36 0.67 -22.30 1.35
C TYR A 36 -0.44 -23.35 1.41
N TYR A 37 -1.34 -23.27 2.40
CA TYR A 37 -2.47 -24.19 2.50
C TYR A 37 -3.37 -24.14 1.28
N ALA A 38 -3.73 -22.96 0.82
CA ALA A 38 -4.61 -22.79 -0.34
C ALA A 38 -4.00 -23.34 -1.62
N MET A 39 -2.75 -23.03 -1.93
CA MET A 39 -2.14 -23.34 -3.23
C MET A 39 -1.48 -24.71 -3.28
N ILE A 40 -0.88 -25.17 -2.18
CA ILE A 40 -0.18 -26.46 -2.13
C ILE A 40 -1.12 -27.59 -1.69
N LEU A 41 -1.80 -27.43 -0.54
CA LEU A 41 -2.64 -28.50 -0.01
C LEU A 41 -4.00 -28.57 -0.70
N MET A 42 -4.67 -27.43 -0.89
CA MET A 42 -6.00 -27.37 -1.53
C MET A 42 -5.94 -27.24 -3.06
N ARG A 43 -4.76 -27.08 -3.64
CA ARG A 43 -4.53 -26.96 -5.11
C ARG A 43 -5.38 -25.87 -5.77
N MET A 44 -5.63 -24.76 -5.06
CA MET A 44 -6.38 -23.64 -5.60
C MET A 44 -5.60 -22.93 -6.72
N ASP A 45 -6.31 -22.33 -7.65
CA ASP A 45 -5.72 -21.52 -8.71
C ASP A 45 -5.03 -20.29 -8.12
N ALA A 46 -3.72 -20.15 -8.36
CA ALA A 46 -2.88 -19.11 -7.78
C ALA A 46 -3.35 -17.68 -8.16
N ARG A 47 -3.82 -17.51 -9.41
CA ARG A 47 -4.33 -16.21 -9.89
C ARG A 47 -5.62 -15.84 -9.17
N LYS A 48 -6.60 -16.75 -9.16
CA LYS A 48 -7.90 -16.50 -8.53
C LYS A 48 -7.73 -16.21 -7.03
N TYR A 49 -6.97 -17.04 -6.33
CA TYR A 49 -6.72 -16.84 -4.91
C TYR A 49 -6.06 -15.48 -4.64
N THR A 50 -4.99 -15.14 -5.36
CA THR A 50 -4.27 -13.88 -5.15
C THR A 50 -5.15 -12.67 -5.45
N LEU A 51 -5.90 -12.68 -6.56
CA LEU A 51 -6.78 -11.58 -6.92
C LEU A 51 -7.92 -11.39 -5.92
N VAL A 52 -8.60 -12.46 -5.50
CA VAL A 52 -9.69 -12.36 -4.52
C VAL A 52 -9.17 -11.82 -3.20
N ASN A 53 -8.04 -12.32 -2.71
CA ASN A 53 -7.44 -11.85 -1.46
C ASN A 53 -7.00 -10.38 -1.57
N TYR A 54 -6.43 -9.99 -2.71
CA TYR A 54 -6.02 -8.62 -2.97
C TYR A 54 -7.20 -7.66 -3.00
N ILE A 55 -8.25 -7.98 -3.77
CA ILE A 55 -9.47 -7.15 -3.85
C ILE A 55 -10.11 -7.01 -2.47
N TYR A 56 -10.19 -8.11 -1.71
CA TYR A 56 -10.69 -8.07 -0.34
C TYR A 56 -9.86 -7.13 0.56
N ALA A 57 -8.53 -7.17 0.44
CA ALA A 57 -7.65 -6.26 1.19
C ALA A 57 -7.88 -4.78 0.82
N ILE A 58 -8.06 -4.48 -0.47
CA ILE A 58 -8.37 -3.12 -0.94
C ILE A 58 -9.74 -2.64 -0.44
N LEU A 59 -10.76 -3.49 -0.49
CA LEU A 59 -12.08 -3.16 0.06
C LEU A 59 -12.02 -2.87 1.56
N LYS A 60 -11.26 -3.65 2.32
CA LYS A 60 -11.03 -3.38 3.76
C LYS A 60 -10.35 -2.03 4.00
N VAL A 61 -9.42 -1.63 3.15
CA VAL A 61 -8.78 -0.31 3.24
C VAL A 61 -9.82 0.78 3.02
N ILE A 62 -10.64 0.69 1.97
CA ILE A 62 -11.67 1.69 1.68
C ILE A 62 -12.66 1.80 2.84
N VAL A 63 -13.22 0.68 3.29
CA VAL A 63 -14.21 0.65 4.37
C VAL A 63 -13.62 1.13 5.70
N GLY A 64 -12.38 0.73 6.01
CA GLY A 64 -11.73 1.13 7.26
C GLY A 64 -11.31 2.60 7.30
N PHE A 65 -10.88 3.16 6.15
CA PHE A 65 -10.51 4.58 6.08
C PHE A 65 -11.71 5.53 6.02
N LEU A 66 -12.87 5.07 5.58
CA LEU A 66 -14.06 5.92 5.43
C LEU A 66 -14.48 6.61 6.73
N PRO A 67 -14.72 5.89 7.86
CA PRO A 67 -15.07 6.55 9.12
C PRO A 67 -13.93 7.44 9.63
N PHE A 68 -12.67 7.01 9.47
CA PHE A 68 -11.53 7.80 9.88
C PHE A 68 -11.43 9.13 9.12
N SER A 69 -11.55 9.12 7.79
CA SER A 69 -11.49 10.33 6.97
C SER A 69 -12.67 11.26 7.20
N LEU A 70 -13.87 10.72 7.47
CA LEU A 70 -15.05 11.52 7.80
C LEU A 70 -14.92 12.18 9.18
N CYS A 71 -14.64 11.39 10.23
CA CYS A 71 -14.56 11.92 11.58
C CYS A 71 -13.44 12.96 11.74
N PHE A 72 -12.23 12.62 11.34
CA PHE A 72 -11.08 13.51 11.53
C PHE A 72 -10.98 14.59 10.45
N GLY A 73 -11.37 14.32 9.22
CA GLY A 73 -11.33 15.30 8.14
C GLY A 73 -12.33 16.42 8.35
N LEU A 74 -13.58 16.11 8.70
CA LEU A 74 -14.60 17.12 8.97
C LEU A 74 -14.28 17.95 10.23
N ASP A 75 -13.72 17.32 11.28
CA ASP A 75 -13.25 18.02 12.48
C ASP A 75 -12.17 19.09 12.16
N LYS A 76 -11.34 18.85 11.16
CA LYS A 76 -10.31 19.78 10.70
C LYS A 76 -10.77 20.76 9.61
N GLY A 77 -12.03 20.77 9.26
CA GLY A 77 -12.63 21.68 8.27
C GLY A 77 -12.40 21.26 6.82
N ILE A 78 -12.01 20.01 6.56
CA ILE A 78 -11.87 19.49 5.20
C ILE A 78 -13.27 19.29 4.60
N PRO A 79 -13.51 19.70 3.33
CA PRO A 79 -14.82 19.56 2.71
C PRO A 79 -15.22 18.09 2.56
N LEU A 80 -16.52 17.82 2.75
CA LEU A 80 -17.08 16.45 2.75
C LEU A 80 -16.69 15.64 1.50
N TRP A 81 -16.74 16.26 0.33
CA TRP A 81 -16.38 15.57 -0.92
C TRP A 81 -14.94 15.04 -0.91
N LEU A 82 -14.00 15.81 -0.33
CA LEU A 82 -12.61 15.41 -0.23
C LEU A 82 -12.43 14.29 0.81
N CYS A 83 -13.12 14.37 1.95
CA CYS A 83 -13.15 13.30 2.95
C CYS A 83 -13.64 11.97 2.37
N LEU A 84 -14.65 12.01 1.48
CA LEU A 84 -15.16 10.82 0.78
C LEU A 84 -14.16 10.27 -0.25
N LEU A 85 -13.34 11.10 -0.88
CA LEU A 85 -12.32 10.67 -1.87
C LEU A 85 -11.05 10.10 -1.23
N ILE A 86 -10.71 10.49 0.00
CA ILE A 86 -9.51 10.01 0.71
C ILE A 86 -9.38 8.49 0.73
N PRO A 87 -10.39 7.68 1.11
CA PRO A 87 -10.28 6.23 1.12
C PRO A 87 -9.96 5.63 -0.25
N PHE A 88 -10.55 6.18 -1.31
CA PHE A 88 -10.29 5.75 -2.69
C PHE A 88 -8.89 6.17 -3.16
N SER A 89 -8.41 7.32 -2.73
CA SER A 89 -7.05 7.78 -2.97
C SER A 89 -6.02 6.85 -2.30
N VAL A 90 -6.23 6.50 -1.03
CA VAL A 90 -5.37 5.55 -0.30
C VAL A 90 -5.33 4.19 -0.99
N ALA A 91 -6.50 3.67 -1.39
CA ALA A 91 -6.59 2.44 -2.19
C ALA A 91 -5.88 2.61 -3.55
N GLY A 92 -6.03 3.77 -4.20
CA GLY A 92 -5.40 4.10 -5.47
C GLY A 92 -3.87 4.04 -5.41
N VAL A 93 -3.26 4.65 -4.38
CA VAL A 93 -1.80 4.58 -4.18
C VAL A 93 -1.35 3.13 -3.97
N LYS A 94 -2.07 2.36 -3.14
CA LYS A 94 -1.74 0.94 -2.93
C LYS A 94 -1.80 0.12 -4.23
N MET A 95 -2.82 0.34 -5.06
CA MET A 95 -2.94 -0.33 -6.35
C MET A 95 -1.85 0.08 -7.34
N ALA A 96 -1.48 1.36 -7.38
CA ALA A 96 -0.41 1.86 -8.22
C ALA A 96 0.96 1.29 -7.81
N VAL A 97 1.25 1.25 -6.51
CA VAL A 97 2.50 0.67 -6.00
C VAL A 97 2.57 -0.83 -6.26
N ALA A 98 1.48 -1.57 -6.04
CA ALA A 98 1.42 -3.00 -6.33
C ALA A 98 1.63 -3.30 -7.82
N ALA A 99 1.06 -2.49 -8.71
CA ALA A 99 1.29 -2.62 -10.16
C ALA A 99 2.75 -2.30 -10.53
N PHE A 100 3.36 -1.29 -9.89
CA PHE A 100 4.77 -0.98 -10.09
C PHE A 100 5.67 -2.15 -9.67
N GLU A 101 5.40 -2.80 -8.55
CA GLU A 101 6.16 -3.97 -8.11
C GLU A 101 5.98 -5.17 -9.06
N LEU A 102 4.77 -5.39 -9.60
CA LEU A 102 4.55 -6.39 -10.64
C LEU A 102 5.33 -6.08 -11.92
N TRP A 103 5.40 -4.81 -12.31
CA TRP A 103 6.20 -4.38 -13.44
C TRP A 103 7.72 -4.54 -13.19
N ASP A 104 8.20 -4.23 -11.98
CA ASP A 104 9.59 -4.48 -11.59
C ASP A 104 9.92 -5.98 -11.61
N TYR A 105 9.00 -6.83 -11.14
CA TYR A 105 9.10 -8.28 -11.26
C TYR A 105 9.19 -8.74 -12.73
N LYS A 106 8.36 -8.21 -13.63
CA LYS A 106 8.43 -8.53 -15.06
C LYS A 106 9.82 -8.24 -15.65
N LYS A 107 10.48 -7.18 -15.18
CA LYS A 107 11.80 -6.77 -15.68
C LYS A 107 12.96 -7.56 -15.06
N ARG A 108 12.91 -7.83 -13.76
CA ARG A 108 14.04 -8.37 -13.01
C ARG A 108 13.90 -9.86 -12.69
N GLY A 109 12.71 -10.42 -12.77
CA GLY A 109 12.41 -11.81 -12.39
C GLY A 109 12.57 -12.12 -10.90
N LEU A 110 12.85 -11.10 -10.06
CA LEU A 110 13.09 -11.25 -8.64
C LEU A 110 11.84 -10.89 -7.86
N VAL A 111 11.34 -11.85 -7.09
CA VAL A 111 10.17 -11.63 -6.23
C VAL A 111 10.59 -10.81 -5.01
N TYR A 112 9.89 -9.71 -4.80
CA TYR A 112 9.97 -8.92 -3.59
C TYR A 112 9.28 -9.67 -2.44
N ASN A 113 9.93 -9.74 -1.29
CA ASN A 113 9.36 -10.36 -0.09
C ASN A 113 9.02 -9.26 0.92
N GLU A 114 7.74 -9.00 1.14
CA GLU A 114 7.24 -7.96 2.05
C GLU A 114 7.68 -8.18 3.51
N ASN A 115 7.96 -9.42 3.90
CA ASN A 115 8.44 -9.73 5.26
C ASN A 115 9.95 -9.47 5.43
N LYS A 116 10.68 -9.23 4.34
CA LYS A 116 12.12 -8.94 4.34
C LYS A 116 12.40 -7.63 3.62
N LEU A 117 11.99 -6.52 4.22
CA LEU A 117 12.25 -5.19 3.69
C LEU A 117 13.77 -4.95 3.54
N ARG A 118 14.17 -4.49 2.35
CA ARG A 118 15.58 -4.11 2.10
C ARG A 118 15.98 -2.94 2.99
N LYS A 119 17.23 -2.91 3.45
CA LYS A 119 17.74 -1.85 4.34
C LYS A 119 17.45 -0.43 3.84
N HIS A 120 17.56 -0.21 2.52
CA HIS A 120 17.29 1.11 1.93
C HIS A 120 15.80 1.53 2.06
N LEU A 121 14.86 0.58 2.07
CA LEU A 121 13.44 0.90 2.30
C LEU A 121 13.19 1.38 3.72
N TRP A 122 13.89 0.84 4.73
CA TRP A 122 13.82 1.33 6.09
C TRP A 122 14.33 2.77 6.23
N ILE A 123 15.43 3.10 5.52
CA ILE A 123 15.93 4.47 5.47
C ILE A 123 14.91 5.40 4.80
N LEU A 124 14.34 4.98 3.67
CA LEU A 124 13.30 5.74 2.98
C LEU A 124 12.06 5.96 3.86
N VAL A 125 11.59 4.92 4.55
CA VAL A 125 10.47 5.02 5.50
C VAL A 125 10.80 6.00 6.63
N GLY A 126 12.00 5.94 7.19
CA GLY A 126 12.47 6.87 8.22
C GLY A 126 12.48 8.33 7.73
N LEU A 127 12.97 8.57 6.51
CA LEU A 127 12.96 9.90 5.89
C LEU A 127 11.53 10.41 5.62
N LEU A 128 10.65 9.55 5.12
CA LEU A 128 9.25 9.89 4.89
C LEU A 128 8.49 10.16 6.19
N LEU A 129 8.77 9.41 7.27
CA LEU A 129 8.21 9.69 8.60
C LEU A 129 8.72 11.01 9.16
N ALA A 130 10.02 11.26 9.03
CA ALA A 130 10.61 12.55 9.42
C ALA A 130 9.99 13.71 8.63
N ALA A 131 9.73 13.53 7.34
CA ALA A 131 9.03 14.52 6.52
C ALA A 131 7.56 14.68 6.95
N ALA A 132 6.83 13.59 7.21
CA ALA A 132 5.43 13.61 7.61
C ALA A 132 5.17 14.42 8.87
N TYR A 133 6.05 14.31 9.86
CA TYR A 133 5.87 14.95 11.18
C TYR A 133 6.83 16.12 11.40
N GLY A 134 8.05 16.04 10.91
CA GLY A 134 9.07 17.06 11.12
C GLY A 134 8.82 18.34 10.31
N LEU A 135 8.39 18.24 9.06
CA LEU A 135 8.10 19.41 8.24
C LEU A 135 6.95 20.25 8.83
N PRO A 136 5.78 19.68 9.20
CA PRO A 136 4.73 20.45 9.87
C PRO A 136 5.18 21.07 11.19
N ALA A 137 6.02 20.39 11.97
CA ALA A 137 6.59 20.95 13.20
C ALA A 137 7.51 22.15 12.93
N ALA A 138 8.15 22.19 11.76
CA ALA A 138 8.94 23.32 11.28
C ALA A 138 8.09 24.40 10.55
N GLY A 139 6.76 24.25 10.52
CA GLY A 139 5.85 25.18 9.82
C GLY A 139 5.77 24.99 8.31
N ILE A 140 6.31 23.87 7.78
CA ILE A 140 6.32 23.56 6.34
C ILE A 140 5.29 22.46 6.07
N VAL A 141 4.29 22.75 5.25
CA VAL A 141 3.27 21.76 4.86
C VAL A 141 3.03 21.80 3.35
N VAL A 142 2.53 20.70 2.82
CA VAL A 142 2.02 20.65 1.46
C VAL A 142 0.76 21.53 1.40
N PRO A 143 0.68 22.51 0.47
CA PRO A 143 -0.50 23.35 0.33
C PRO A 143 -1.77 22.53 0.13
N GLY A 144 -2.89 22.94 0.72
CA GLY A 144 -4.17 22.21 0.66
C GLY A 144 -4.64 21.92 -0.77
N ILE A 145 -4.45 22.87 -1.69
CA ILE A 145 -4.76 22.70 -3.12
C ILE A 145 -3.94 21.56 -3.74
N VAL A 146 -2.63 21.51 -3.46
CA VAL A 146 -1.74 20.46 -3.97
C VAL A 146 -2.16 19.11 -3.41
N SER A 147 -2.47 19.04 -2.11
CA SER A 147 -2.95 17.83 -1.46
C SER A 147 -4.27 17.34 -2.09
N ALA A 148 -5.22 18.23 -2.35
CA ALA A 148 -6.48 17.90 -3.01
C ALA A 148 -6.26 17.35 -4.43
N VAL A 149 -5.39 18.00 -5.21
CA VAL A 149 -5.03 17.54 -6.57
C VAL A 149 -4.40 16.15 -6.53
N LEU A 150 -3.48 15.89 -5.59
CA LEU A 150 -2.84 14.58 -5.44
C LEU A 150 -3.85 13.50 -5.04
N ILE A 151 -4.77 13.79 -4.11
CA ILE A 151 -5.84 12.87 -3.70
C ILE A 151 -6.69 12.48 -4.91
N VAL A 152 -7.09 13.43 -5.74
CA VAL A 152 -7.86 13.17 -6.95
C VAL A 152 -7.04 12.39 -7.98
N ALA A 153 -5.76 12.75 -8.19
CA ALA A 153 -4.88 12.10 -9.17
C ALA A 153 -4.53 10.64 -8.82
N PHE A 154 -4.48 10.29 -7.55
CA PHE A 154 -4.19 8.92 -7.13
C PHE A 154 -5.32 7.93 -7.48
N ILE A 155 -6.55 8.38 -7.65
CA ILE A 155 -7.68 7.51 -8.01
C ILE A 155 -7.50 6.94 -9.43
N PRO A 156 -7.33 7.74 -10.50
CA PRO A 156 -7.09 7.19 -11.84
C PRO A 156 -5.77 6.41 -11.93
N ALA A 157 -4.71 6.85 -11.22
CA ALA A 157 -3.46 6.08 -11.13
C ALA A 157 -3.70 4.68 -10.55
N GLY A 158 -4.53 4.58 -9.51
CA GLY A 158 -4.95 3.30 -8.93
C GLY A 158 -5.80 2.46 -9.89
N ALA A 159 -6.68 3.07 -10.66
CA ALA A 159 -7.49 2.36 -11.67
C ALA A 159 -6.61 1.73 -12.76
N VAL A 160 -5.59 2.45 -13.24
CA VAL A 160 -4.58 1.90 -14.16
C VAL A 160 -3.80 0.77 -13.49
N GLY A 161 -3.39 0.94 -12.23
CA GLY A 161 -2.72 -0.09 -11.46
C GLY A 161 -3.58 -1.34 -11.29
N LEU A 162 -4.86 -1.19 -10.98
CA LEU A 162 -5.79 -2.31 -10.89
C LEU A 162 -5.94 -3.05 -12.21
N TRP A 163 -6.02 -2.33 -13.31
CA TRP A 163 -6.08 -2.93 -14.64
C TRP A 163 -4.86 -3.81 -14.93
N GLU A 164 -3.64 -3.32 -14.65
CA GLU A 164 -2.39 -4.10 -14.76
C GLU A 164 -2.41 -5.35 -13.87
N ILE A 165 -2.85 -5.22 -12.62
CA ILE A 165 -2.95 -6.33 -11.67
C ILE A 165 -3.91 -7.40 -12.19
N LEU A 166 -5.07 -7.02 -12.73
CA LEU A 166 -6.06 -7.95 -13.26
C LEU A 166 -5.57 -8.70 -14.52
N HIS A 167 -4.74 -8.07 -15.35
CA HIS A 167 -4.23 -8.65 -16.61
C HIS A 167 -2.87 -9.35 -16.45
N PHE A 168 -2.26 -9.30 -15.27
CA PHE A 168 -1.00 -9.99 -15.01
C PHE A 168 -1.20 -11.52 -15.03
N SER A 169 -0.30 -12.26 -15.70
CA SER A 169 -0.38 -13.71 -15.87
C SER A 169 0.56 -14.53 -14.97
N GLY A 170 1.63 -13.92 -14.45
CA GLY A 170 2.72 -14.60 -13.73
C GLY A 170 2.46 -14.86 -12.23
N TYR A 171 1.19 -14.94 -11.79
CA TYR A 171 0.86 -15.16 -10.36
C TYR A 171 1.33 -16.53 -9.86
N ARG A 172 1.37 -17.55 -10.71
CA ARG A 172 1.81 -18.89 -10.32
C ARG A 172 3.30 -18.88 -9.98
N GLU A 173 4.11 -18.29 -10.83
CA GLU A 173 5.56 -18.20 -10.67
C GLU A 173 5.94 -17.38 -9.43
N ILE A 174 5.28 -16.22 -9.23
CA ILE A 174 5.49 -15.40 -8.05
C ILE A 174 5.19 -16.19 -6.77
N ASN A 175 4.04 -16.84 -6.71
CA ASN A 175 3.64 -17.57 -5.51
C ASN A 175 4.54 -18.80 -5.28
N GLN A 176 5.00 -19.48 -6.32
CA GLN A 176 5.97 -20.57 -6.18
C GLN A 176 7.29 -20.09 -5.57
N GLN A 177 7.84 -18.96 -6.04
CA GLN A 177 9.05 -18.37 -5.47
C GLN A 177 8.86 -17.92 -4.02
N LEU A 178 7.72 -17.29 -3.70
CA LEU A 178 7.41 -16.86 -2.34
C LEU A 178 7.27 -18.04 -1.37
N LEU A 179 6.58 -19.09 -1.78
CA LEU A 179 6.35 -20.29 -0.97
C LEU A 179 7.66 -21.08 -0.77
N ALA A 180 8.53 -21.15 -1.78
CA ALA A 180 9.86 -21.76 -1.63
C ALA A 180 10.70 -21.01 -0.58
N GLN A 181 10.64 -19.67 -0.55
CA GLN A 181 11.31 -18.88 0.48
C GLN A 181 10.75 -19.16 1.89
N LEU A 182 9.43 -19.35 2.01
CA LEU A 182 8.77 -19.66 3.29
C LEU A 182 9.19 -21.04 3.80
N THR A 183 9.21 -22.06 2.92
CA THR A 183 9.61 -23.43 3.28
C THR A 183 11.06 -23.48 3.76
N ASN A 184 12.00 -22.85 3.05
CA ASN A 184 13.40 -22.76 3.45
C ASN A 184 13.59 -22.09 4.83
N GLN A 185 12.75 -21.10 5.17
CA GLN A 185 12.78 -20.47 6.48
C GLN A 185 12.25 -21.39 7.59
N MET A 186 11.19 -22.12 7.32
CA MET A 186 10.61 -23.08 8.29
C MET A 186 11.61 -24.21 8.58
N ASP A 187 12.30 -24.73 7.55
CA ASP A 187 13.31 -25.76 7.69
C ASP A 187 14.54 -25.27 8.49
N THR A 188 14.96 -24.03 8.30
CA THR A 188 16.06 -23.43 9.07
C THR A 188 15.68 -23.26 10.55
N ILE A 189 14.44 -22.90 10.86
CA ILE A 189 13.95 -22.75 12.25
C ILE A 189 13.81 -24.14 12.91
N ALA A 190 13.43 -25.18 12.16
CA ALA A 190 13.27 -26.53 12.68
C ALA A 190 14.61 -27.22 12.97
N GLN A 191 15.72 -26.72 12.39
CA GLN A 191 17.08 -27.25 12.57
C GLN A 191 17.89 -26.49 13.65
N ALA A 192 17.38 -25.37 14.15
CA ALA A 192 18.00 -24.55 15.21
C ALA A 192 17.44 -24.87 16.60
#